data_429599927704155fb6e2c60cdad8ce4d
#
_entry.id   429599927704155fb6e2c60cdad8ce4d
#
_cell.length_a   1.000
_cell.length_b   1.000
_cell.length_c   1.000
_cell.angle_alpha   90.00
_cell.angle_beta   90.00
_cell.angle_gamma   90.00
#
_symmetry.space_group_name_H-M   'P 1'
#
loop_
_entity.id
_entity.type
_entity.pdbx_description
1 polymer ?
#
loop_
_entity_poly.entity_id
_entity_poly.type
_entity_poly.pdbx_seq_one_letter_code
_entity_poly.pdbx_strand_id
1 'polypeptide(L)'
;MRHQKSGRKCGRNSPHRKAMFRNMVTSLLEHGRITTTLAKAKELRGKAEKTITIGLRLGDLLDTPKDQRTPDEQARVVHAMREAGKMIRDKDTLHRLFSDIAPLFRTRPGGYTRVIRLGQRRAGDAAEMAIIELVERPKAASAAAPVVEG
;
A
#
# COMPACT_ATOMS: atom_id res chain seq x y z
N MET A 1 -24.51 -9.00 -19.34
CA MET A 1 -23.89 -8.62 -18.06
C MET A 1 -22.36 -8.75 -18.13
N ARG A 2 -21.59 -7.84 -17.50
CA ARG A 2 -20.12 -7.87 -17.49
C ARG A 2 -19.62 -8.35 -16.12
N HIS A 3 -19.62 -9.63 -15.88
CA HIS A 3 -19.10 -10.21 -14.65
C HIS A 3 -17.57 -10.14 -14.65
N GLN A 4 -16.95 -9.75 -13.51
CA GLN A 4 -15.51 -9.70 -13.26
C GLN A 4 -14.65 -8.87 -14.25
N LYS A 5 -15.26 -8.09 -15.13
CA LYS A 5 -14.58 -7.20 -16.07
C LYS A 5 -14.34 -5.84 -15.42
N SER A 6 -13.58 -5.81 -14.33
CA SER A 6 -13.19 -4.60 -13.61
C SER A 6 -11.70 -4.34 -13.73
N GLY A 7 -11.29 -3.12 -13.44
CA GLY A 7 -9.90 -2.70 -13.42
C GLY A 7 -9.39 -2.17 -14.77
N ARG A 8 -8.44 -1.24 -14.66
CA ARG A 8 -7.79 -0.59 -15.81
C ARG A 8 -6.59 -1.38 -16.29
N LYS A 9 -6.46 -1.55 -17.60
CA LYS A 9 -5.28 -2.19 -18.20
C LYS A 9 -4.02 -1.33 -18.08
N CYS A 10 -4.14 -0.01 -17.96
CA CYS A 10 -3.03 0.96 -17.88
C CYS A 10 -2.02 0.84 -19.05
N GLY A 11 -2.49 0.46 -20.23
CA GLY A 11 -1.64 0.27 -21.43
C GLY A 11 -0.57 -0.83 -21.26
N ARG A 12 -0.79 -1.84 -20.39
CA ARG A 12 0.21 -2.86 -20.04
C ARG A 12 -0.35 -4.27 -20.10
N ASN A 13 0.50 -5.23 -20.47
CA ASN A 13 0.19 -6.65 -20.33
C ASN A 13 0.09 -7.04 -18.84
N SER A 14 -0.42 -8.22 -18.54
CA SER A 14 -0.71 -8.64 -17.17
C SER A 14 0.53 -8.71 -16.26
N PRO A 15 1.67 -9.32 -16.67
CA PRO A 15 2.87 -9.35 -15.83
C PRO A 15 3.43 -7.96 -15.53
N HIS A 16 3.54 -7.11 -16.53
CA HIS A 16 4.05 -5.75 -16.38
C HIS A 16 3.14 -4.89 -15.48
N ARG A 17 1.81 -5.02 -15.64
CA ARG A 17 0.84 -4.33 -14.78
C ARG A 17 0.96 -4.80 -13.32
N LYS A 18 1.13 -6.11 -13.09
CA LYS A 18 1.36 -6.67 -11.75
C LYS A 18 2.64 -6.11 -11.13
N ALA A 19 3.75 -6.09 -11.88
CA ALA A 19 5.03 -5.55 -11.43
C ALA A 19 4.93 -4.05 -11.10
N MET A 20 4.28 -3.25 -11.96
CA MET A 20 4.04 -1.83 -11.73
C MET A 20 3.30 -1.59 -10.41
N PHE A 21 2.19 -2.29 -10.16
CA PHE A 21 1.44 -2.10 -8.92
C PHE A 21 2.18 -2.60 -7.69
N ARG A 22 3.00 -3.64 -7.78
CA ARG A 22 3.86 -4.08 -6.69
C ARG A 22 4.85 -2.98 -6.28
N ASN A 23 5.53 -2.37 -7.26
CA ASN A 23 6.43 -1.25 -6.99
C ASN A 23 5.68 -0.08 -6.36
N MET A 24 4.52 0.30 -6.91
CA MET A 24 3.74 1.43 -6.39
C MET A 24 3.20 1.18 -4.96
N VAL A 25 2.79 -0.06 -4.63
CA VAL A 25 2.37 -0.40 -3.25
C VAL A 25 3.56 -0.32 -2.31
N THR A 26 4.72 -0.87 -2.69
CA THR A 26 5.95 -0.80 -1.89
C THR A 26 6.30 0.67 -1.62
N SER A 27 6.40 1.51 -2.65
CA SER A 27 6.71 2.95 -2.49
C SER A 27 5.66 3.70 -1.64
N LEU A 28 4.37 3.37 -1.78
CA LEU A 28 3.33 4.00 -0.96
C LEU A 28 3.48 3.66 0.53
N LEU A 29 3.80 2.41 0.86
CA LEU A 29 3.99 1.98 2.25
C LEU A 29 5.32 2.50 2.83
N GLU A 30 6.35 2.62 2.00
CA GLU A 30 7.65 3.16 2.37
C GLU A 30 7.60 4.67 2.65
N HIS A 31 7.02 5.45 1.75
CA HIS A 31 7.02 6.91 1.84
C HIS A 31 5.74 7.50 2.45
N GLY A 32 4.70 6.69 2.65
CA GLY A 32 3.39 7.14 3.15
C GLY A 32 2.57 7.96 2.14
N ARG A 33 3.18 8.48 1.06
CA ARG A 33 2.53 9.21 -0.04
C ARG A 33 3.34 9.11 -1.32
N ILE A 34 2.65 9.02 -2.45
CA ILE A 34 3.27 9.08 -3.78
C ILE A 34 2.42 9.91 -4.74
N THR A 35 3.09 10.54 -5.71
CA THR A 35 2.43 11.26 -6.80
C THR A 35 2.41 10.38 -8.04
N THR A 36 1.24 10.26 -8.68
CA THR A 36 1.06 9.46 -9.89
C THR A 36 -0.13 9.97 -10.71
N THR A 37 -0.42 9.35 -11.85
CA THR A 37 -1.62 9.70 -12.61
C THR A 37 -2.89 9.28 -11.88
N LEU A 38 -3.95 10.07 -11.99
CA LEU A 38 -5.25 9.83 -11.33
C LEU A 38 -5.78 8.42 -11.60
N ALA A 39 -5.64 7.92 -12.84
CA ALA A 39 -6.08 6.58 -13.21
C ALA A 39 -5.34 5.49 -12.43
N LYS A 40 -4.01 5.61 -12.27
CA LYS A 40 -3.20 4.67 -11.49
C LYS A 40 -3.48 4.77 -10.00
N ALA A 41 -3.64 6.00 -9.45
CA ALA A 41 -3.96 6.22 -8.05
C ALA A 41 -5.27 5.52 -7.65
N LYS A 42 -6.32 5.66 -8.48
CA LYS A 42 -7.61 5.00 -8.24
C LYS A 42 -7.52 3.47 -8.23
N GLU A 43 -6.73 2.87 -9.12
CA GLU A 43 -6.53 1.41 -9.17
C GLU A 43 -5.61 0.91 -8.04
N LEU A 44 -4.62 1.72 -7.66
CA LEU A 44 -3.68 1.40 -6.58
C LEU A 44 -4.38 1.29 -5.23
N ARG A 45 -5.37 2.15 -4.96
CA ARG A 45 -6.13 2.19 -3.72
C ARG A 45 -6.59 0.80 -3.27
N GLY A 46 -7.32 0.07 -4.12
CA GLY A 46 -7.84 -1.25 -3.74
C GLY A 46 -6.75 -2.30 -3.50
N LYS A 47 -5.57 -2.16 -4.13
CA LYS A 47 -4.45 -3.08 -3.91
C LYS A 47 -3.71 -2.77 -2.61
N ALA A 48 -3.45 -1.50 -2.34
CA ALA A 48 -2.81 -1.04 -1.11
C ALA A 48 -3.68 -1.37 0.11
N GLU A 49 -4.98 -1.08 0.06
CA GLU A 49 -5.91 -1.35 1.16
C GLU A 49 -6.03 -2.85 1.46
N LYS A 50 -6.08 -3.71 0.44
CA LYS A 50 -6.04 -5.17 0.63
C LYS A 50 -4.76 -5.63 1.31
N THR A 51 -3.61 -5.02 0.97
CA THR A 51 -2.32 -5.36 1.58
C THR A 51 -2.29 -4.93 3.05
N ILE A 52 -2.82 -3.75 3.38
CA ILE A 52 -2.94 -3.28 4.77
C ILE A 52 -3.87 -4.20 5.58
N THR A 53 -4.99 -4.62 5.00
CA THR A 53 -5.93 -5.54 5.64
C THR A 53 -5.28 -6.88 6.02
N ILE A 54 -4.29 -7.37 5.26
CA ILE A 54 -3.55 -8.60 5.62
C ILE A 54 -2.83 -8.39 6.96
N GLY A 55 -2.19 -7.24 7.18
CA GLY A 55 -1.59 -6.89 8.47
C GLY A 55 -2.62 -6.80 9.60
N LEU A 56 -3.73 -6.12 9.35
CA LEU A 56 -4.79 -5.91 10.35
C LEU A 56 -5.46 -7.20 10.83
N ARG A 57 -5.52 -8.25 10.00
CA ARG A 57 -6.07 -9.56 10.38
C ARG A 57 -5.33 -10.24 11.51
N LEU A 58 -4.09 -9.85 11.80
CA LEU A 58 -3.33 -10.37 12.93
C LEU A 58 -3.75 -9.75 14.26
N GLY A 59 -4.37 -8.56 14.24
CA GLY A 59 -4.89 -7.89 15.45
C GLY A 59 -3.83 -7.77 16.54
N ASP A 60 -4.18 -8.17 17.75
CA ASP A 60 -3.32 -8.10 18.96
C ASP A 60 -2.08 -9.00 18.88
N LEU A 61 -2.07 -9.95 17.95
CA LEU A 61 -0.93 -10.84 17.74
C LEU A 61 0.33 -10.08 17.28
N LEU A 62 0.17 -8.88 16.71
CA LEU A 62 1.28 -8.01 16.34
C LEU A 62 2.05 -7.48 17.56
N ASP A 63 1.37 -7.28 18.69
CA ASP A 63 1.97 -6.76 19.92
C ASP A 63 2.62 -7.87 20.77
N THR A 64 2.26 -9.14 20.52
CA THR A 64 2.81 -10.28 21.23
C THR A 64 4.25 -10.53 20.78
N PRO A 65 5.25 -10.55 21.69
CA PRO A 65 6.61 -10.90 21.35
C PRO A 65 6.72 -12.30 20.73
N LYS A 66 7.68 -12.48 19.81
CA LYS A 66 7.85 -13.75 19.09
C LYS A 66 8.00 -14.96 20.03
N ASP A 67 8.70 -14.78 21.14
CA ASP A 67 9.02 -15.84 22.10
C ASP A 67 7.81 -16.27 22.95
N GLN A 68 6.76 -15.45 23.00
CA GLN A 68 5.52 -15.72 23.74
C GLN A 68 4.40 -16.29 22.85
N ARG A 69 4.63 -16.35 21.53
CA ARG A 69 3.63 -16.86 20.58
C ARG A 69 3.61 -18.39 20.58
N THR A 70 2.40 -18.92 20.56
CA THR A 70 2.20 -20.35 20.29
C THR A 70 2.66 -20.72 18.86
N PRO A 71 2.96 -21.99 18.56
CA PRO A 71 3.32 -22.44 17.22
C PRO A 71 2.27 -22.05 16.16
N ASP A 72 0.98 -22.15 16.48
CA ASP A 72 -0.11 -21.80 15.56
C ASP A 72 -0.17 -20.28 15.30
N GLU A 73 0.01 -19.45 16.33
CA GLU A 73 0.08 -18.01 16.19
C GLU A 73 1.28 -17.59 15.35
N GLN A 74 2.43 -18.19 15.58
CA GLN A 74 3.61 -17.95 14.78
C GLN A 74 3.39 -18.36 13.31
N ALA A 75 2.73 -19.48 13.05
CA ALA A 75 2.37 -19.92 11.69
C ALA A 75 1.44 -18.90 11.00
N ARG A 76 0.46 -18.33 11.73
CA ARG A 76 -0.43 -17.27 11.21
C ARG A 76 0.33 -16.01 10.82
N VAL A 77 1.27 -15.56 11.65
CA VAL A 77 2.12 -14.39 11.36
C VAL A 77 2.98 -14.64 10.11
N VAL A 78 3.64 -15.79 10.04
CA VAL A 78 4.46 -16.16 8.87
C VAL A 78 3.62 -16.25 7.60
N HIS A 79 2.40 -16.80 7.69
CA HIS A 79 1.47 -16.87 6.57
C HIS A 79 1.09 -15.47 6.07
N ALA A 80 0.70 -14.57 6.97
CA ALA A 80 0.35 -13.20 6.64
C ALA A 80 1.52 -12.44 6.00
N MET A 81 2.74 -12.60 6.52
CA MET A 81 3.94 -12.03 5.94
C MET A 81 4.20 -12.54 4.50
N ARG A 82 4.04 -13.84 4.27
CA ARG A 82 4.19 -14.42 2.92
C ARG A 82 3.10 -13.91 1.96
N GLU A 83 1.89 -13.73 2.45
CA GLU A 83 0.78 -13.21 1.67
C GLU A 83 1.00 -11.74 1.27
N ALA A 84 1.38 -10.89 2.22
CA ALA A 84 1.73 -9.48 1.96
C ALA A 84 2.98 -9.37 1.04
N GLY A 85 3.97 -10.23 1.19
CA GLY A 85 5.17 -10.31 0.35
C GLY A 85 4.89 -10.65 -1.12
N LYS A 86 3.71 -11.18 -1.45
CA LYS A 86 3.28 -11.30 -2.86
C LYS A 86 3.09 -9.92 -3.51
N MET A 87 2.82 -8.89 -2.73
CA MET A 87 2.60 -7.52 -3.21
C MET A 87 3.78 -6.60 -2.89
N ILE A 88 4.35 -6.68 -1.70
CA ILE A 88 5.49 -5.87 -1.27
C ILE A 88 6.79 -6.56 -1.72
N ARG A 89 7.73 -5.79 -2.28
CA ARG A 89 9.00 -6.34 -2.80
C ARG A 89 10.14 -6.25 -1.80
N ASP A 90 10.10 -5.21 -0.99
CA ASP A 90 11.14 -4.91 -0.03
C ASP A 90 10.83 -5.50 1.34
N LYS A 91 11.84 -6.09 2.00
CA LYS A 91 11.69 -6.75 3.31
C LYS A 91 11.46 -5.73 4.42
N ASP A 92 12.14 -4.59 4.37
CA ASP A 92 12.04 -3.56 5.41
C ASP A 92 10.65 -2.91 5.37
N THR A 93 10.16 -2.61 4.17
CA THR A 93 8.77 -2.15 3.97
C THR A 93 7.75 -3.20 4.40
N LEU A 94 8.04 -4.50 4.18
CA LEU A 94 7.17 -5.57 4.66
C LEU A 94 7.13 -5.60 6.20
N HIS A 95 8.26 -5.54 6.88
CA HIS A 95 8.31 -5.45 8.34
C HIS A 95 7.57 -4.21 8.84
N ARG A 96 7.82 -3.05 8.24
CA ARG A 96 7.16 -1.79 8.56
C ARG A 96 5.63 -1.85 8.40
N LEU A 97 5.12 -2.62 7.45
CA LEU A 97 3.67 -2.84 7.35
C LEU A 97 3.10 -3.41 8.65
N PHE A 98 3.78 -4.39 9.27
CA PHE A 98 3.28 -5.08 10.45
C PHE A 98 3.62 -4.36 11.75
N SER A 99 4.79 -3.69 11.85
CA SER A 99 5.22 -2.99 13.06
C SER A 99 4.59 -1.61 13.23
N ASP A 100 4.51 -0.84 12.12
CA ASP A 100 4.19 0.59 12.21
C ASP A 100 2.84 0.93 11.59
N ILE A 101 2.53 0.37 10.40
CA ILE A 101 1.37 0.80 9.62
C ILE A 101 0.10 0.11 10.10
N ALA A 102 0.10 -1.22 10.24
CA ALA A 102 -1.09 -1.96 10.64
C ALA A 102 -1.61 -1.53 12.02
N PRO A 103 -0.79 -1.31 13.06
CA PRO A 103 -1.27 -0.82 14.34
C PRO A 103 -2.02 0.51 14.27
N LEU A 104 -1.60 1.45 13.40
CA LEU A 104 -2.27 2.75 13.25
C LEU A 104 -3.72 2.63 12.76
N PHE A 105 -4.03 1.61 11.98
CA PHE A 105 -5.34 1.45 11.37
C PHE A 105 -6.27 0.48 12.08
N ARG A 106 -5.93 -0.02 13.28
CA ARG A 106 -6.75 -1.01 14.02
C ARG A 106 -8.18 -0.53 14.30
N THR A 107 -8.35 0.74 14.63
CA THR A 107 -9.65 1.32 14.95
C THR A 107 -10.46 1.71 13.72
N ARG A 108 -9.84 1.69 12.53
CA ARG A 108 -10.48 2.12 11.29
C ARG A 108 -11.01 0.92 10.50
N PRO A 109 -12.32 0.83 10.22
CA PRO A 109 -12.91 -0.33 9.53
C PRO A 109 -12.61 -0.40 8.03
N GLY A 110 -11.90 0.61 7.47
CA GLY A 110 -11.53 0.66 6.04
C GLY A 110 -11.15 2.06 5.59
N GLY A 111 -10.87 2.24 4.29
CA GLY A 111 -10.50 3.54 3.74
C GLY A 111 -9.15 4.04 4.28
N TYR A 112 -8.14 3.19 4.26
CA TYR A 112 -6.79 3.49 4.78
C TYR A 112 -6.01 4.45 3.90
N THR A 113 -6.47 4.65 2.66
CA THR A 113 -5.80 5.52 1.68
C THR A 113 -6.73 6.63 1.19
N ARG A 114 -6.14 7.77 0.85
CA ARG A 114 -6.82 8.94 0.29
C ARG A 114 -6.18 9.32 -1.04
N VAL A 115 -6.99 9.67 -2.02
CA VAL A 115 -6.55 10.17 -3.33
C VAL A 115 -6.94 11.63 -3.47
N ILE A 116 -5.95 12.48 -3.67
CA ILE A 116 -6.11 13.93 -3.85
C ILE A 116 -5.76 14.25 -5.30
N ARG A 117 -6.67 14.88 -6.04
CA ARG A 117 -6.39 15.35 -7.41
C ARG A 117 -5.50 16.58 -7.35
N LEU A 118 -4.51 16.61 -8.23
CA LEU A 118 -3.72 17.81 -8.46
C LEU A 118 -4.35 18.63 -9.60
N GLY A 119 -4.35 19.96 -9.48
CA GLY A 119 -4.83 20.84 -10.54
C GLY A 119 -3.90 20.86 -11.75
N GLN A 120 -2.64 20.53 -11.55
CA GLN A 120 -1.63 20.47 -12.59
C GLN A 120 -1.73 19.18 -13.40
N ARG A 121 -1.56 19.30 -14.72
CA ARG A 121 -1.38 18.18 -15.62
C ARG A 121 0.10 17.93 -15.87
N ARG A 122 0.45 16.68 -16.17
CA ARG A 122 1.84 16.32 -16.46
C ARG A 122 2.29 16.95 -17.78
N ALA A 123 3.51 17.51 -17.77
CA ALA A 123 4.12 17.99 -19.01
C ALA A 123 4.26 16.84 -20.03
N GLY A 124 4.07 17.14 -21.30
CA GLY A 124 4.12 16.20 -22.40
C GLY A 124 2.76 15.59 -22.75
N ASP A 125 2.23 14.71 -21.92
CA ASP A 125 0.99 13.96 -22.24
C ASP A 125 -0.29 14.56 -21.61
N ALA A 126 -0.18 15.67 -20.90
CA ALA A 126 -1.30 16.35 -20.22
C ALA A 126 -2.13 15.42 -19.30
N ALA A 127 -1.55 14.33 -18.80
CA ALA A 127 -2.23 13.39 -17.91
C ALA A 127 -2.64 14.07 -16.59
N GLU A 128 -3.85 13.79 -16.12
CA GLU A 128 -4.29 14.23 -14.79
C GLU A 128 -3.46 13.57 -13.71
N MET A 129 -2.88 14.36 -12.82
CA MET A 129 -2.05 13.91 -11.72
C MET A 129 -2.84 13.84 -10.42
N ALA A 130 -2.42 12.95 -9.54
CA ALA A 130 -2.99 12.80 -8.20
C ALA A 130 -1.92 12.33 -7.21
N ILE A 131 -2.10 12.72 -5.97
CA ILE A 131 -1.40 12.15 -4.82
C ILE A 131 -2.27 11.04 -4.24
N ILE A 132 -1.67 9.88 -3.98
CA ILE A 132 -2.27 8.88 -3.11
C ILE A 132 -1.43 8.81 -1.83
N GLU A 133 -2.09 8.82 -0.68
CA GLU A 133 -1.43 8.83 0.62
C GLU A 133 -2.16 7.95 1.63
N LEU A 134 -1.44 7.50 2.66
CA LEU A 134 -2.03 6.90 3.85
C LEU A 134 -2.74 7.99 4.66
N VAL A 135 -3.94 7.70 5.15
CA VAL A 135 -4.73 8.66 5.94
C VAL A 135 -4.04 8.94 7.28
N GLU A 136 -3.46 7.92 7.88
CA GLU A 136 -2.63 8.01 9.08
C GLU A 136 -1.21 7.61 8.73
N ARG A 137 -0.22 8.34 9.26
CA ARG A 137 1.20 8.10 8.97
C ARG A 137 1.98 7.86 10.25
N PRO A 138 2.94 6.93 10.24
CA PRO A 138 3.91 6.80 11.32
C PRO A 138 4.67 8.12 11.50
N LYS A 139 4.90 8.55 12.74
CA LYS A 139 5.56 9.83 13.06
C LYS A 139 6.92 10.02 12.37
N ALA A 140 7.67 8.96 12.12
CA ALA A 140 8.98 9.02 11.46
C ALA A 140 8.95 9.34 9.95
N ALA A 141 7.81 9.17 9.28
CA ALA A 141 7.67 9.42 7.84
C ALA A 141 7.29 10.88 7.50
N SER A 142 7.08 11.75 8.51
CA SER A 142 6.70 13.15 8.27
C SER A 142 7.86 14.06 7.85
N ALA A 143 9.12 13.58 7.93
CA ALA A 143 10.32 14.41 7.77
C ALA A 143 10.97 14.36 6.37
N ALA A 144 10.43 13.65 5.39
CA ALA A 144 11.00 13.63 4.03
C ALA A 144 9.91 13.79 2.98
N ALA A 145 9.57 15.03 2.66
CA ALA A 145 8.95 15.36 1.38
C ALA A 145 10.09 15.49 0.35
N PRO A 146 10.27 14.59 -0.61
CA PRO A 146 11.08 14.93 -1.77
C PRO A 146 10.26 15.90 -2.61
N VAL A 147 10.64 17.16 -2.57
CA VAL A 147 10.36 18.12 -3.63
C VAL A 147 11.13 17.57 -4.84
N VAL A 148 10.44 17.04 -5.83
CA VAL A 148 11.03 16.83 -7.14
C VAL A 148 10.82 18.14 -7.88
N GLU A 149 11.84 19.00 -7.82
CA GLU A 149 12.07 20.05 -8.80
C GLU A 149 12.67 19.39 -10.05
N GLY A 150 12.13 19.75 -11.20
CA GLY A 150 12.62 19.34 -12.51
C GLY A 150 11.51 19.04 -13.49
#